data_b72a0f290575d71d716e71e2f686b018
#
_entry.id   b72a0f290575d71d716e71e2f686b018
#
_cell.length_a   1.000
_cell.length_b   1.000
_cell.length_c   1.000
_cell.angle_alpha   90.00
_cell.angle_beta   90.00
_cell.angle_gamma   90.00
#
_symmetry.space_group_name_H-M   'P 1'
#
loop_
_entity.id
_entity.type
_entity.pdbx_description
1 polymer ?
#
loop_
_entity_poly.entity_id
_entity_poly.type
_entity_poly.pdbx_seq_one_letter_code
_entity_poly.pdbx_strand_id
1 'polypeptide(L)'
;GLMAPTAMTINKEVVWRDNLYYLGVVVFLLVALALPFFSVPVENPEPNTQYWGMMVALLFIALYVIYVFLLHHSYKASLKNNQDSDVQESEEDDAEEEELEISSEPQAWGWIIGMMLLMGGASHVLVEAAIHLGDLAGIDAVIMGFVVIAAGTSVPDTVLSVISAKKGQYDAAISNVFGSNIFDICICLSFPILIALAMGGGPTPIVLPQIELIGSLIAATLVAFYFFRSGYELSKPESIILLGIYFLIVILSFTF
;
A
#
# COMPACT_ATOMS: atom_id res chain seq x y z
N GLY A 1 -13.26 1.38 -9.62
CA GLY A 1 -14.04 1.68 -10.81
C GLY A 1 -15.13 0.67 -11.10
N LEU A 2 -14.84 -0.66 -11.07
CA LEU A 2 -15.83 -1.70 -11.40
C LEU A 2 -17.03 -1.73 -10.47
N MET A 3 -16.84 -1.49 -9.20
CA MET A 3 -17.88 -1.55 -8.16
C MET A 3 -18.57 -0.21 -7.93
N ALA A 4 -18.10 0.87 -8.53
CA ALA A 4 -18.74 2.16 -8.45
C ALA A 4 -20.06 2.19 -9.26
N PRO A 5 -21.12 2.85 -8.77
CA PRO A 5 -22.41 2.95 -9.48
C PRO A 5 -22.27 3.73 -10.80
N THR A 6 -21.40 4.72 -10.82
CA THR A 6 -21.08 5.55 -12.00
C THR A 6 -19.58 5.54 -12.30
N ALA A 7 -19.12 6.23 -13.35
CA ALA A 7 -17.70 6.52 -13.54
C ALA A 7 -17.18 7.28 -12.32
N MET A 8 -16.03 6.85 -11.79
CA MET A 8 -15.44 7.49 -10.62
C MET A 8 -14.81 8.81 -11.03
N THR A 9 -15.48 9.91 -10.69
CA THR A 9 -14.89 11.25 -10.81
C THR A 9 -13.98 11.50 -9.62
N ILE A 10 -12.74 11.87 -9.86
CA ILE A 10 -11.70 11.98 -8.83
C ILE A 10 -11.23 13.41 -8.77
N ASN A 11 -11.07 13.93 -7.54
CA ASN A 11 -10.55 15.28 -7.36
C ASN A 11 -9.10 15.36 -7.89
N LYS A 12 -8.85 16.34 -8.74
CA LYS A 12 -7.53 16.57 -9.34
C LYS A 12 -6.43 16.72 -8.30
N GLU A 13 -6.70 17.36 -7.17
CA GLU A 13 -5.72 17.56 -6.10
C GLU A 13 -5.33 16.23 -5.45
N VAL A 14 -6.29 15.33 -5.22
CA VAL A 14 -6.07 13.99 -4.66
C VAL A 14 -5.19 13.17 -5.61
N VAL A 15 -5.54 13.13 -6.90
CA VAL A 15 -4.75 12.40 -7.90
C VAL A 15 -3.32 12.90 -7.96
N TRP A 16 -3.12 14.23 -8.03
CA TRP A 16 -1.77 14.79 -8.11
C TRP A 16 -0.97 14.55 -6.85
N ARG A 17 -1.54 14.75 -5.68
CA ARG A 17 -0.85 14.56 -4.40
C ARG A 17 -0.48 13.10 -4.19
N ASP A 18 -1.48 12.20 -4.17
CA ASP A 18 -1.28 10.82 -3.74
C ASP A 18 -0.56 10.00 -4.80
N ASN A 19 -0.95 10.14 -6.06
CA ASN A 19 -0.36 9.39 -7.17
C ASN A 19 1.10 9.83 -7.45
N LEU A 20 1.38 11.14 -7.46
CA LEU A 20 2.73 11.63 -7.67
C LEU A 20 3.66 11.27 -6.49
N TYR A 21 3.12 11.34 -5.26
CA TYR A 21 3.88 10.94 -4.08
C TYR A 21 4.20 9.45 -4.10
N TYR A 22 3.21 8.60 -4.41
CA TYR A 22 3.41 7.17 -4.59
C TYR A 22 4.48 6.87 -5.64
N LEU A 23 4.40 7.52 -6.81
CA LEU A 23 5.42 7.37 -7.86
C LEU A 23 6.83 7.76 -7.34
N GLY A 24 6.92 8.84 -6.58
CA GLY A 24 8.18 9.28 -5.95
C GLY A 24 8.73 8.23 -4.98
N VAL A 25 7.87 7.61 -4.16
CA VAL A 25 8.25 6.55 -3.22
C VAL A 25 8.71 5.30 -3.97
N VAL A 26 8.02 4.90 -5.04
CA VAL A 26 8.42 3.76 -5.88
C VAL A 26 9.77 4.03 -6.54
N VAL A 27 9.99 5.22 -7.11
CA VAL A 27 11.28 5.60 -7.68
C VAL A 27 12.39 5.58 -6.63
N PHE A 28 12.12 6.10 -5.42
CA PHE A 28 13.09 6.04 -4.33
C PHE A 28 13.41 4.60 -3.92
N LEU A 29 12.42 3.72 -3.83
CA LEU A 29 12.62 2.28 -3.57
C LEU A 29 13.53 1.65 -4.63
N LEU A 30 13.26 1.91 -5.91
CA LEU A 30 14.06 1.37 -7.01
C LEU A 30 15.51 1.89 -6.99
N VAL A 31 15.69 3.16 -6.66
CA VAL A 31 17.02 3.76 -6.48
C VAL A 31 17.74 3.13 -5.28
N ALA A 32 17.03 2.89 -4.17
CA ALA A 32 17.59 2.24 -3.00
C ALA A 32 17.99 0.78 -3.28
N LEU A 33 17.24 0.07 -4.11
CA LEU A 33 17.56 -1.29 -4.56
C LEU A 33 18.68 -1.34 -5.61
N ALA A 34 18.84 -0.29 -6.42
CA ALA A 34 19.83 -0.26 -7.48
C ALA A 34 21.22 0.20 -7.03
N LEU A 35 21.28 1.08 -6.01
CA LEU A 35 22.54 1.72 -5.61
C LEU A 35 23.16 1.02 -4.39
N PRO A 36 24.44 0.56 -4.51
CA PRO A 36 25.17 -0.03 -3.39
C PRO A 36 25.36 0.92 -2.20
N PHE A 37 25.20 2.22 -2.40
CA PHE A 37 25.29 3.24 -1.35
C PHE A 37 24.33 2.98 -0.18
N PHE A 38 23.16 2.39 -0.45
CA PHE A 38 22.16 2.06 0.55
C PHE A 38 22.43 0.73 1.27
N SER A 39 23.36 -0.08 0.76
CA SER A 39 23.74 -1.35 1.37
C SER A 39 24.83 -1.17 2.41
N VAL A 40 24.64 -1.78 3.58
CA VAL A 40 25.69 -1.88 4.62
C VAL A 40 26.65 -3.00 4.24
N PRO A 41 27.97 -2.78 4.25
CA PRO A 41 28.93 -3.83 4.00
C PRO A 41 28.85 -4.95 5.06
N VAL A 42 28.83 -6.20 4.61
CA VAL A 42 28.86 -7.41 5.45
C VAL A 42 30.02 -8.33 5.02
N GLU A 43 30.54 -9.15 5.93
CA GLU A 43 31.73 -9.97 5.66
C GLU A 43 31.47 -11.05 4.59
N ASN A 44 30.29 -11.65 4.56
CA ASN A 44 29.92 -12.70 3.61
C ASN A 44 28.56 -12.37 2.97
N PRO A 45 28.53 -11.50 1.94
CA PRO A 45 27.29 -11.14 1.30
C PRO A 45 26.75 -12.29 0.45
N GLU A 46 25.45 -12.56 0.57
CA GLU A 46 24.75 -13.48 -0.31
C GLU A 46 24.60 -12.87 -1.72
N PRO A 47 24.62 -13.70 -2.78
CA PRO A 47 24.41 -13.21 -4.14
C PRO A 47 23.02 -12.55 -4.27
N ASN A 48 22.93 -11.50 -5.07
CA ASN A 48 21.69 -10.74 -5.32
C ASN A 48 20.98 -10.23 -4.06
N THR A 49 21.73 -9.92 -3.01
CA THR A 49 21.20 -9.44 -1.73
C THR A 49 21.83 -8.11 -1.36
N GLN A 50 20.99 -7.16 -0.96
CA GLN A 50 21.42 -5.93 -0.30
C GLN A 50 21.16 -6.02 1.20
N TYR A 51 21.97 -5.38 1.99
CA TYR A 51 21.87 -5.39 3.45
C TYR A 51 21.48 -4.00 3.93
N TRP A 52 20.22 -3.82 4.30
CA TRP A 52 19.71 -2.52 4.72
C TRP A 52 19.82 -2.35 6.23
N GLY A 53 20.30 -1.17 6.61
CA GLY A 53 20.48 -0.76 7.99
C GLY A 53 19.56 0.39 8.38
N MET A 54 19.85 0.96 9.54
CA MET A 54 19.06 2.04 10.17
C MET A 54 18.86 3.25 9.25
N MET A 55 19.87 3.63 8.46
CA MET A 55 19.79 4.79 7.59
C MET A 55 18.64 4.67 6.58
N VAL A 56 18.55 3.54 5.89
CA VAL A 56 17.50 3.30 4.87
C VAL A 56 16.13 3.27 5.54
N ALA A 57 15.99 2.56 6.66
CA ALA A 57 14.74 2.49 7.40
C ALA A 57 14.25 3.88 7.83
N LEU A 58 15.13 4.72 8.38
CA LEU A 58 14.77 6.09 8.79
C LEU A 58 14.40 6.99 7.60
N LEU A 59 15.05 6.81 6.44
CA LEU A 59 14.69 7.57 5.23
C LEU A 59 13.27 7.22 4.75
N PHE A 60 12.90 5.94 4.72
CA PHE A 60 11.53 5.55 4.35
C PHE A 60 10.50 6.04 5.36
N ILE A 61 10.78 5.95 6.67
CA ILE A 61 9.89 6.52 7.70
C ILE A 61 9.75 8.03 7.53
N ALA A 62 10.84 8.75 7.25
CA ALA A 62 10.78 10.18 6.99
C ALA A 62 9.90 10.52 5.78
N LEU A 63 9.98 9.74 4.70
CA LEU A 63 9.07 9.87 3.56
C LEU A 63 7.62 9.68 4.00
N TYR A 64 7.31 8.67 4.81
CA TYR A 64 5.94 8.48 5.29
C TYR A 64 5.45 9.64 6.14
N VAL A 65 6.26 10.14 7.05
CA VAL A 65 5.91 11.31 7.88
C VAL A 65 5.63 12.54 7.02
N ILE A 66 6.44 12.77 5.98
CA ILE A 66 6.21 13.86 5.02
C ILE A 66 4.86 13.65 4.30
N TYR A 67 4.54 12.44 3.87
CA TYR A 67 3.26 12.13 3.24
C TYR A 67 2.08 12.44 4.16
N VAL A 68 2.11 11.98 5.40
CA VAL A 68 1.05 12.25 6.39
C VAL A 68 0.91 13.74 6.67
N PHE A 69 2.03 14.46 6.73
CA PHE A 69 2.01 15.93 6.90
C PHE A 69 1.35 16.62 5.69
N LEU A 70 1.68 16.22 4.47
CA LEU A 70 1.05 16.74 3.26
C LEU A 70 -0.45 16.43 3.21
N LEU A 71 -0.85 15.23 3.61
CA LEU A 71 -2.24 14.80 3.70
C LEU A 71 -3.02 15.67 4.70
N HIS A 72 -2.46 15.86 5.91
CA HIS A 72 -3.07 16.70 6.94
C HIS A 72 -3.21 18.16 6.49
N HIS A 73 -2.18 18.72 5.83
CA HIS A 73 -2.21 20.08 5.34
C HIS A 73 -3.28 20.27 4.25
N SER A 74 -3.41 19.33 3.30
CA SER A 74 -4.43 19.37 2.27
C SER A 74 -5.84 19.27 2.86
N TYR A 75 -6.04 18.36 3.82
CA TYR A 75 -7.33 18.23 4.53
C TYR A 75 -7.73 19.53 5.23
N LYS A 76 -6.81 20.16 5.94
CA LYS A 76 -7.05 21.42 6.63
C LYS A 76 -7.35 22.59 5.67
N ALA A 77 -6.70 22.61 4.50
CA ALA A 77 -6.97 23.59 3.45
C ALA A 77 -8.38 23.41 2.84
N SER A 78 -8.80 22.15 2.64
CA SER A 78 -10.13 21.81 2.12
C SER A 78 -11.24 22.23 3.10
N LEU A 79 -11.08 21.98 4.41
CA LEU A 79 -12.02 22.43 5.43
C LEU A 79 -12.19 23.95 5.45
N LYS A 80 -11.10 24.71 5.28
CA LYS A 80 -11.13 26.16 5.25
C LYS A 80 -11.87 26.70 4.02
N ASN A 81 -11.69 26.07 2.87
CA ASN A 81 -12.38 26.44 1.61
C ASN A 81 -13.88 26.13 1.67
N ASN A 82 -14.29 25.08 2.36
CA ASN A 82 -15.69 24.70 2.51
C ASN A 82 -16.44 25.57 3.54
N GLN A 83 -15.74 26.23 4.48
CA GLN A 83 -16.34 27.19 5.40
C GLN A 83 -16.67 28.54 4.72
N ASP A 84 -16.01 28.87 3.61
CA ASP A 84 -16.29 30.09 2.82
C ASP A 84 -17.34 29.88 1.72
N SER A 85 -17.78 28.67 1.48
CA SER A 85 -18.87 28.30 0.57
C SER A 85 -19.96 27.60 1.39
N ASP A 86 -21.11 28.28 1.52
CA ASP A 86 -22.37 27.68 1.98
C ASP A 86 -22.82 26.56 1.01
N VAL A 87 -22.15 25.46 1.01
CA VAL A 87 -22.56 24.25 0.31
C VAL A 87 -23.00 23.25 1.37
N GLN A 88 -24.29 23.01 1.39
CA GLN A 88 -25.01 22.00 2.13
C GLN A 88 -24.18 20.70 2.15
N GLU A 89 -23.83 20.26 3.35
CA GLU A 89 -23.54 18.86 3.64
C GLU A 89 -24.70 18.06 3.02
N SER A 90 -24.40 17.32 1.96
CA SER A 90 -25.28 16.25 1.54
C SER A 90 -25.37 15.30 2.72
N GLU A 91 -26.56 15.24 3.31
CA GLU A 91 -26.96 14.27 4.32
C GLU A 91 -26.37 12.92 3.89
N GLU A 92 -25.50 12.38 4.73
CA GLU A 92 -25.04 11.01 4.62
C GLU A 92 -26.31 10.17 4.66
N ASP A 93 -26.64 9.54 3.52
CA ASP A 93 -27.65 8.50 3.49
C ASP A 93 -27.20 7.45 4.52
N ASP A 94 -27.94 7.40 5.62
CA ASP A 94 -27.84 6.43 6.69
C ASP A 94 -28.01 5.00 6.10
N ALA A 95 -26.94 4.46 5.53
CA ALA A 95 -26.81 3.03 5.50
C ALA A 95 -26.61 2.63 6.95
N GLU A 96 -27.57 1.90 7.54
CA GLU A 96 -27.48 1.29 8.86
C GLU A 96 -26.18 0.50 8.97
N GLU A 97 -25.08 1.20 9.28
CA GLU A 97 -23.91 0.57 9.85
C GLU A 97 -24.35 0.19 11.27
N GLU A 98 -24.23 -1.08 11.64
CA GLU A 98 -24.17 -1.46 13.05
C GLU A 98 -22.97 -0.69 13.64
N GLU A 99 -23.20 0.56 14.03
CA GLU A 99 -22.25 1.34 14.79
C GLU A 99 -22.01 0.56 16.08
N LEU A 100 -20.81 0.00 16.19
CA LEU A 100 -20.31 -0.44 17.48
C LEU A 100 -20.42 0.80 18.40
N GLU A 101 -21.41 0.82 19.29
CA GLU A 101 -21.57 1.87 20.30
C GLU A 101 -20.33 1.88 21.20
N ILE A 102 -19.30 2.60 20.75
CA ILE A 102 -18.09 2.83 21.52
C ILE A 102 -18.38 3.96 22.49
N SER A 103 -18.82 3.60 23.68
CA SER A 103 -19.26 4.55 24.70
C SER A 103 -18.14 5.26 25.44
N SER A 104 -16.85 4.90 25.23
CA SER A 104 -15.72 5.58 25.88
C SER A 104 -14.40 5.42 25.12
N GLU A 105 -13.50 6.43 25.21
CA GLU A 105 -12.16 6.37 24.61
C GLU A 105 -11.34 5.13 25.01
N PRO A 106 -11.32 4.68 26.28
CA PRO A 106 -10.59 3.44 26.65
C PRO A 106 -11.13 2.20 25.95
N GLN A 107 -12.43 2.13 25.70
CA GLN A 107 -13.06 1.03 24.98
C GLN A 107 -12.63 1.04 23.50
N ALA A 108 -12.56 2.21 22.87
CA ALA A 108 -12.04 2.38 21.51
C ALA A 108 -10.61 1.85 21.39
N TRP A 109 -9.73 2.25 22.31
CA TRP A 109 -8.35 1.77 22.35
C TRP A 109 -8.26 0.27 22.57
N GLY A 110 -9.13 -0.29 23.44
CA GLY A 110 -9.21 -1.73 23.67
C GLY A 110 -9.55 -2.50 22.40
N TRP A 111 -10.54 -2.02 21.63
CA TRP A 111 -10.90 -2.62 20.33
C TRP A 111 -9.78 -2.50 19.31
N ILE A 112 -9.13 -1.33 19.19
CA ILE A 112 -8.01 -1.13 18.25
C ILE A 112 -6.87 -2.10 18.57
N ILE A 113 -6.42 -2.16 19.82
CA ILE A 113 -5.33 -3.06 20.22
C ILE A 113 -5.72 -4.52 20.03
N GLY A 114 -6.94 -4.91 20.40
CA GLY A 114 -7.45 -6.27 20.24
C GLY A 114 -7.47 -6.71 18.77
N MET A 115 -7.95 -5.84 17.87
CA MET A 115 -7.96 -6.10 16.42
C MET A 115 -6.55 -6.11 15.82
N MET A 116 -5.63 -5.24 16.28
CA MET A 116 -4.24 -5.30 15.86
C MET A 116 -3.56 -6.62 16.25
N LEU A 117 -3.78 -7.11 17.45
CA LEU A 117 -3.25 -8.41 17.91
C LEU A 117 -3.85 -9.57 17.09
N LEU A 118 -5.16 -9.53 16.84
CA LEU A 118 -5.83 -10.52 16.00
C LEU A 118 -5.27 -10.53 14.57
N MET A 119 -5.12 -9.35 13.95
CA MET A 119 -4.52 -9.22 12.63
C MET A 119 -3.07 -9.71 12.60
N GLY A 120 -2.27 -9.37 13.60
CA GLY A 120 -0.90 -9.86 13.72
C GLY A 120 -0.83 -11.39 13.79
N GLY A 121 -1.69 -12.01 14.62
CA GLY A 121 -1.80 -13.46 14.70
C GLY A 121 -2.26 -14.11 13.39
N ALA A 122 -3.26 -13.55 12.74
CA ALA A 122 -3.76 -14.04 11.45
C ALA A 122 -2.69 -13.90 10.35
N SER A 123 -1.96 -12.79 10.32
CA SER A 123 -0.86 -12.58 9.37
C SER A 123 0.27 -13.58 9.59
N HIS A 124 0.62 -13.89 10.83
CA HIS A 124 1.63 -14.90 11.15
C HIS A 124 1.23 -16.27 10.61
N VAL A 125 -0.02 -16.70 10.87
CA VAL A 125 -0.55 -17.97 10.34
C VAL A 125 -0.58 -17.98 8.81
N LEU A 126 -0.96 -16.86 8.17
CA LEU A 126 -0.94 -16.73 6.72
C LEU A 126 0.45 -16.93 6.14
N VAL A 127 1.46 -16.28 6.73
CA VAL A 127 2.86 -16.38 6.27
C VAL A 127 3.39 -17.81 6.42
N GLU A 128 3.20 -18.44 7.59
CA GLU A 128 3.62 -19.82 7.81
C GLU A 128 2.94 -20.80 6.84
N ALA A 129 1.62 -20.65 6.66
CA ALA A 129 0.86 -21.49 5.74
C ALA A 129 1.31 -21.30 4.29
N ALA A 130 1.59 -20.06 3.88
CA ALA A 130 2.08 -19.75 2.54
C ALA A 130 3.47 -20.37 2.28
N ILE A 131 4.40 -20.23 3.21
CA ILE A 131 5.74 -20.83 3.10
C ILE A 131 5.61 -22.36 2.99
N HIS A 132 4.86 -22.99 3.90
CA HIS A 132 4.69 -24.43 3.90
C HIS A 132 4.00 -24.96 2.62
N LEU A 133 3.00 -24.22 2.11
CA LEU A 133 2.37 -24.56 0.84
C LEU A 133 3.34 -24.42 -0.34
N GLY A 134 4.17 -23.37 -0.33
CA GLY A 134 5.23 -23.16 -1.33
C GLY A 134 6.20 -24.33 -1.37
N ASP A 135 6.71 -24.75 -0.21
CA ASP A 135 7.63 -25.89 -0.08
C ASP A 135 6.99 -27.18 -0.62
N LEU A 136 5.75 -27.45 -0.27
CA LEU A 136 5.03 -28.65 -0.75
C LEU A 136 4.76 -28.60 -2.26
N ALA A 137 4.51 -27.44 -2.82
CA ALA A 137 4.23 -27.25 -4.24
C ALA A 137 5.49 -27.06 -5.10
N GLY A 138 6.68 -26.91 -4.47
CA GLY A 138 7.93 -26.61 -5.15
C GLY A 138 7.93 -25.19 -5.75
N ILE A 139 7.20 -24.26 -5.15
CA ILE A 139 7.10 -22.85 -5.58
C ILE A 139 8.07 -22.03 -4.75
N ASP A 140 8.81 -21.14 -5.42
CA ASP A 140 9.77 -20.26 -4.77
C ASP A 140 9.10 -19.32 -3.74
N ALA A 141 9.79 -19.09 -2.61
CA ALA A 141 9.27 -18.27 -1.51
C ALA A 141 8.99 -16.82 -1.93
N VAL A 142 9.73 -16.27 -2.90
CA VAL A 142 9.49 -14.91 -3.43
C VAL A 142 8.16 -14.87 -4.17
N ILE A 143 7.85 -15.90 -4.96
CA ILE A 143 6.57 -16.01 -5.68
C ILE A 143 5.42 -16.17 -4.69
N MET A 144 5.57 -17.01 -3.67
CA MET A 144 4.56 -17.15 -2.61
C MET A 144 4.34 -15.84 -1.85
N GLY A 145 5.40 -15.10 -1.55
CA GLY A 145 5.31 -13.76 -0.95
C GLY A 145 4.55 -12.79 -1.85
N PHE A 146 4.90 -12.75 -3.14
CA PHE A 146 4.30 -11.84 -4.10
C PHE A 146 2.81 -12.16 -4.39
N VAL A 147 2.45 -13.44 -4.54
CA VAL A 147 1.10 -13.83 -4.97
C VAL A 147 0.17 -14.05 -3.77
N VAL A 148 0.60 -14.83 -2.78
CA VAL A 148 -0.29 -15.29 -1.70
C VAL A 148 -0.28 -14.30 -0.54
N ILE A 149 0.91 -13.93 -0.04
CA ILE A 149 1.02 -13.07 1.15
C ILE A 149 0.59 -11.65 0.79
N ALA A 150 1.11 -11.08 -0.30
CA ALA A 150 0.76 -9.72 -0.71
C ALA A 150 -0.74 -9.59 -1.02
N ALA A 151 -1.34 -10.56 -1.76
CA ALA A 151 -2.77 -10.55 -2.00
C ALA A 151 -3.58 -10.67 -0.70
N GLY A 152 -3.18 -11.57 0.22
CA GLY A 152 -3.89 -11.78 1.48
C GLY A 152 -3.86 -10.57 2.41
N THR A 153 -2.73 -9.90 2.52
CA THR A 153 -2.58 -8.68 3.35
C THR A 153 -3.29 -7.47 2.78
N SER A 154 -3.48 -7.41 1.45
CA SER A 154 -4.19 -6.31 0.77
C SER A 154 -5.72 -6.48 0.72
N VAL A 155 -6.28 -7.62 1.20
CA VAL A 155 -7.74 -7.83 1.23
C VAL A 155 -8.46 -6.75 2.04
N PRO A 156 -8.06 -6.39 3.27
CA PRO A 156 -8.73 -5.35 4.05
C PRO A 156 -8.80 -4.00 3.32
N ASP A 157 -7.69 -3.55 2.73
CA ASP A 157 -7.60 -2.30 1.98
C ASP A 157 -8.49 -2.32 0.73
N THR A 158 -8.53 -3.48 0.05
CA THR A 158 -9.41 -3.68 -1.11
C THR A 158 -10.87 -3.57 -0.71
N VAL A 159 -11.27 -4.21 0.39
CA VAL A 159 -12.65 -4.16 0.90
C VAL A 159 -13.03 -2.73 1.27
N LEU A 160 -12.17 -2.02 1.99
CA LEU A 160 -12.41 -0.62 2.37
C LEU A 160 -12.55 0.29 1.15
N SER A 161 -11.66 0.16 0.16
CA SER A 161 -11.75 0.93 -1.09
C SER A 161 -13.02 0.62 -1.89
N VAL A 162 -13.48 -0.65 -1.89
CA VAL A 162 -14.72 -1.05 -2.56
C VAL A 162 -15.94 -0.47 -1.85
N ILE A 163 -15.98 -0.48 -0.51
CA ILE A 163 -17.06 0.11 0.27
C ILE A 163 -17.14 1.61 0.00
N SER A 164 -16.02 2.33 0.11
CA SER A 164 -15.95 3.76 -0.17
C SER A 164 -16.41 4.09 -1.61
N ALA A 165 -15.98 3.30 -2.60
CA ALA A 165 -16.40 3.49 -3.98
C ALA A 165 -17.90 3.22 -4.19
N LYS A 166 -18.50 2.25 -3.50
CA LYS A 166 -19.96 1.99 -3.55
C LYS A 166 -20.76 3.12 -2.91
N LYS A 167 -20.24 3.74 -1.86
CA LYS A 167 -20.84 4.92 -1.21
C LYS A 167 -20.64 6.22 -2.00
N GLY A 168 -19.97 6.19 -3.17
CA GLY A 168 -19.66 7.39 -3.96
C GLY A 168 -18.50 8.22 -3.41
N GLN A 169 -17.83 7.78 -2.36
CA GLN A 169 -16.67 8.44 -1.74
C GLN A 169 -15.40 8.10 -2.54
N TYR A 170 -15.33 8.58 -3.78
CA TYR A 170 -14.28 8.17 -4.72
C TYR A 170 -12.89 8.66 -4.33
N ASP A 171 -12.79 9.87 -3.79
CA ASP A 171 -11.52 10.42 -3.31
C ASP A 171 -10.96 9.59 -2.14
N ALA A 172 -11.82 9.17 -1.21
CA ALA A 172 -11.43 8.31 -0.10
C ALA A 172 -10.97 6.92 -0.60
N ALA A 173 -11.70 6.33 -1.56
CA ALA A 173 -11.32 5.05 -2.15
C ALA A 173 -9.95 5.09 -2.84
N ILE A 174 -9.65 6.15 -3.58
CA ILE A 174 -8.37 6.34 -4.28
C ILE A 174 -7.24 6.66 -3.30
N SER A 175 -7.48 7.56 -2.33
CA SER A 175 -6.49 7.87 -1.30
C SER A 175 -6.14 6.64 -0.46
N ASN A 176 -7.09 5.73 -0.19
CA ASN A 176 -6.81 4.48 0.48
C ASN A 176 -5.88 3.59 -0.35
N VAL A 177 -6.12 3.45 -1.66
CA VAL A 177 -5.27 2.64 -2.55
C VAL A 177 -3.82 3.15 -2.56
N PHE A 178 -3.60 4.46 -2.72
CA PHE A 178 -2.24 5.00 -2.73
C PHE A 178 -1.63 5.02 -1.33
N GLY A 179 -2.41 5.39 -0.32
CA GLY A 179 -1.97 5.50 1.07
C GLY A 179 -1.49 4.16 1.63
N SER A 180 -2.22 3.07 1.40
CA SER A 180 -1.81 1.73 1.85
C SER A 180 -0.50 1.29 1.17
N ASN A 181 -0.37 1.48 -0.14
CA ASN A 181 0.88 1.14 -0.84
C ASN A 181 2.08 2.00 -0.37
N ILE A 182 1.88 3.29 -0.09
CA ILE A 182 2.92 4.15 0.50
C ILE A 182 3.29 3.65 1.89
N PHE A 183 2.29 3.26 2.70
CA PHE A 183 2.50 2.68 4.03
C PHE A 183 3.29 1.38 3.96
N ASP A 184 2.94 0.46 3.06
CA ASP A 184 3.63 -0.81 2.88
C ASP A 184 5.11 -0.60 2.52
N ILE A 185 5.41 0.26 1.56
CA ILE A 185 6.79 0.54 1.16
C ILE A 185 7.55 1.28 2.28
N CYS A 186 6.94 2.26 2.91
CA CYS A 186 7.67 3.11 3.84
C CYS A 186 7.73 2.55 5.27
N ILE A 187 6.66 1.95 5.77
CA ILE A 187 6.54 1.50 7.16
C ILE A 187 6.73 0.00 7.28
N CYS A 188 5.99 -0.81 6.50
CA CYS A 188 6.07 -2.26 6.62
C CYS A 188 7.43 -2.81 6.21
N LEU A 189 8.17 -2.12 5.33
CA LEU A 189 9.55 -2.47 5.01
C LEU A 189 10.54 -1.99 6.08
N SER A 190 10.32 -0.81 6.68
CA SER A 190 11.27 -0.19 7.60
C SER A 190 11.20 -0.72 9.03
N PHE A 191 9.99 -1.00 9.52
CA PHE A 191 9.79 -1.43 10.90
C PHE A 191 10.52 -2.74 11.23
N PRO A 192 10.44 -3.80 10.41
CA PRO A 192 11.20 -5.03 10.66
C PRO A 192 12.72 -4.80 10.74
N ILE A 193 13.26 -3.90 9.90
CA ILE A 193 14.68 -3.55 9.92
C ILE A 193 15.05 -2.92 11.27
N LEU A 194 14.25 -1.96 11.74
CA LEU A 194 14.51 -1.30 13.03
C LEU A 194 14.35 -2.26 14.20
N ILE A 195 13.36 -3.15 14.17
CA ILE A 195 13.16 -4.16 15.22
C ILE A 195 14.35 -5.11 15.25
N ALA A 196 14.79 -5.64 14.11
CA ALA A 196 15.95 -6.53 14.03
C ALA A 196 17.20 -5.86 14.61
N LEU A 197 17.47 -4.61 14.25
CA LEU A 197 18.59 -3.83 14.80
C LEU A 197 18.46 -3.58 16.31
N ALA A 198 17.26 -3.26 16.79
CA ALA A 198 17.00 -3.03 18.21
C ALA A 198 17.19 -4.31 19.06
N MET A 199 16.92 -5.46 18.48
CA MET A 199 17.15 -6.78 19.10
C MET A 199 18.62 -7.23 19.03
N GLY A 200 19.53 -6.39 18.56
CA GLY A 200 20.96 -6.70 18.43
C GLY A 200 21.30 -7.50 17.17
N GLY A 201 20.38 -7.60 16.22
CA GLY A 201 20.63 -8.15 14.91
C GLY A 201 21.50 -7.26 14.04
N GLY A 202 22.07 -7.84 12.99
CA GLY A 202 22.81 -7.10 11.97
C GLY A 202 21.90 -6.41 10.94
N PRO A 203 22.48 -5.84 9.87
CA PRO A 203 21.72 -5.31 8.75
C PRO A 203 20.83 -6.38 8.15
N THR A 204 19.61 -5.99 7.78
CA THR A 204 18.60 -6.92 7.26
C THR A 204 18.87 -7.27 5.80
N PRO A 205 18.96 -8.56 5.44
CA PRO A 205 19.12 -8.97 4.06
C PRO A 205 17.84 -8.72 3.27
N ILE A 206 17.98 -8.01 2.16
CA ILE A 206 16.92 -7.75 1.18
C ILE A 206 17.30 -8.44 -0.12
N VAL A 207 16.63 -9.52 -0.43
CA VAL A 207 16.82 -10.24 -1.69
C VAL A 207 16.30 -9.37 -2.83
N LEU A 208 17.16 -9.12 -3.83
CA LEU A 208 16.75 -8.31 -4.98
C LEU A 208 15.78 -9.13 -5.84
N PRO A 209 14.58 -8.59 -6.13
CA PRO A 209 13.64 -9.27 -6.99
C PRO A 209 14.19 -9.36 -8.42
N GLN A 210 13.71 -10.34 -9.16
CA GLN A 210 14.08 -10.53 -10.57
C GLN A 210 13.72 -9.27 -11.37
N ILE A 211 14.53 -8.94 -12.38
CA ILE A 211 14.40 -7.72 -13.17
C ILE A 211 13.04 -7.63 -13.88
N GLU A 212 12.46 -8.77 -14.20
CA GLU A 212 11.14 -8.91 -14.82
C GLU A 212 10.03 -8.46 -13.87
N LEU A 213 10.13 -8.80 -12.60
CA LEU A 213 9.18 -8.34 -11.57
C LEU A 213 9.29 -6.83 -11.32
N ILE A 214 10.51 -6.30 -11.29
CA ILE A 214 10.75 -4.86 -11.19
C ILE A 214 10.16 -4.14 -12.41
N GLY A 215 10.42 -4.65 -13.61
CA GLY A 215 9.88 -4.12 -14.86
C GLY A 215 8.35 -4.12 -14.89
N SER A 216 7.72 -5.20 -14.41
CA SER A 216 6.26 -5.31 -14.32
C SER A 216 5.66 -4.32 -13.32
N LEU A 217 6.30 -4.10 -12.17
CA LEU A 217 5.88 -3.10 -11.19
C LEU A 217 5.93 -1.69 -11.78
N ILE A 218 7.03 -1.34 -12.46
CA ILE A 218 7.17 -0.03 -13.12
C ILE A 218 6.07 0.14 -14.19
N ALA A 219 5.89 -0.86 -15.04
CA ALA A 219 4.88 -0.80 -16.11
C ALA A 219 3.47 -0.65 -15.54
N ALA A 220 3.10 -1.45 -14.55
CA ALA A 220 1.80 -1.36 -13.89
C ALA A 220 1.58 0.01 -13.23
N THR A 221 2.59 0.55 -12.53
CA THR A 221 2.54 1.86 -11.89
C THR A 221 2.34 2.98 -12.93
N LEU A 222 3.06 2.94 -14.05
CA LEU A 222 2.93 3.94 -15.12
C LEU A 222 1.56 3.86 -15.81
N VAL A 223 1.02 2.66 -16.05
CA VAL A 223 -0.31 2.50 -16.64
C VAL A 223 -1.39 2.99 -15.66
N ALA A 224 -1.30 2.65 -14.39
CA ALA A 224 -2.21 3.16 -13.37
C ALA A 224 -2.14 4.70 -13.30
N PHE A 225 -0.93 5.27 -13.27
CA PHE A 225 -0.72 6.72 -13.31
C PHE A 225 -1.39 7.37 -14.52
N TYR A 226 -1.23 6.79 -15.70
CA TYR A 226 -1.84 7.29 -16.92
C TYR A 226 -3.37 7.29 -16.83
N PHE A 227 -4.00 6.20 -16.38
CA PHE A 227 -5.46 6.12 -16.29
C PHE A 227 -6.04 7.06 -15.23
N PHE A 228 -5.43 7.19 -14.08
CA PHE A 228 -5.88 8.15 -13.06
C PHE A 228 -5.73 9.60 -13.50
N ARG A 229 -4.78 9.90 -14.40
CA ARG A 229 -4.60 11.22 -14.98
C ARG A 229 -5.50 11.49 -16.20
N SER A 230 -5.91 10.45 -16.92
CA SER A 230 -6.72 10.55 -18.13
C SER A 230 -8.15 10.97 -17.78
N GLY A 231 -8.45 12.26 -17.88
CA GLY A 231 -9.78 12.81 -17.62
C GLY A 231 -10.19 12.95 -16.15
N TYR A 232 -9.35 12.51 -15.19
CA TYR A 232 -9.70 12.46 -13.76
C TYR A 232 -10.97 11.65 -13.48
N GLU A 233 -11.21 10.67 -14.34
CA GLU A 233 -12.31 9.71 -14.22
C GLU A 233 -11.75 8.30 -14.45
N LEU A 234 -12.12 7.38 -13.59
CA LEU A 234 -11.81 5.97 -13.79
C LEU A 234 -13.05 5.25 -14.32
N SER A 235 -13.04 4.99 -15.61
CA SER A 235 -14.13 4.30 -16.29
C SER A 235 -14.11 2.78 -16.05
N LYS A 236 -15.24 2.12 -16.26
CA LYS A 236 -15.32 0.64 -16.17
C LYS A 236 -14.35 -0.09 -17.09
N PRO A 237 -14.17 0.31 -18.38
CA PRO A 237 -13.18 -0.31 -19.27
C PRO A 237 -11.75 -0.19 -18.76
N GLU A 238 -11.34 0.98 -18.26
CA GLU A 238 -10.01 1.20 -17.69
C GLU A 238 -9.77 0.33 -16.46
N SER A 239 -10.79 0.19 -15.61
CA SER A 239 -10.74 -0.69 -14.43
C SER A 239 -10.59 -2.16 -14.83
N ILE A 240 -11.23 -2.61 -15.91
CA ILE A 240 -11.09 -3.98 -16.46
C ILE A 240 -9.66 -4.18 -16.99
N ILE A 241 -9.11 -3.18 -17.68
CA ILE A 241 -7.74 -3.25 -18.21
C ILE A 241 -6.73 -3.37 -17.06
N LEU A 242 -6.87 -2.53 -16.01
CA LEU A 242 -5.99 -2.59 -14.83
C LEU A 242 -6.06 -3.95 -14.13
N LEU A 243 -7.28 -4.50 -13.98
CA LEU A 243 -7.46 -5.83 -13.40
C LEU A 243 -6.85 -6.92 -14.30
N GLY A 244 -6.99 -6.79 -15.61
CA GLY A 244 -6.37 -7.70 -16.58
C GLY A 244 -4.84 -7.67 -16.54
N ILE A 245 -4.23 -6.48 -16.39
CA ILE A 245 -2.79 -6.31 -16.21
C ILE A 245 -2.34 -7.00 -14.91
N TYR A 246 -3.07 -6.82 -13.82
CA TYR A 246 -2.75 -7.49 -12.56
C TYR A 246 -2.72 -9.01 -12.72
N PHE A 247 -3.76 -9.62 -13.30
CA PHE A 247 -3.78 -11.06 -13.53
C PHE A 247 -2.67 -11.53 -14.49
N LEU A 248 -2.36 -10.73 -15.51
CA LEU A 248 -1.25 -11.02 -16.41
C LEU A 248 0.09 -11.06 -15.66
N ILE A 249 0.35 -10.08 -14.80
CA ILE A 249 1.58 -10.03 -13.97
C ILE A 249 1.65 -11.23 -13.04
N VAL A 250 0.53 -11.57 -12.37
CA VAL A 250 0.47 -12.75 -11.50
C VAL A 250 0.76 -14.03 -12.28
N ILE A 251 0.18 -14.22 -13.46
CA ILE A 251 0.44 -15.42 -14.29
C ILE A 251 1.92 -15.45 -14.73
N LEU A 252 2.45 -14.33 -15.17
CA LEU A 252 3.85 -14.23 -15.60
C LEU A 252 4.82 -14.49 -14.45
N SER A 253 4.50 -14.12 -13.21
CA SER A 253 5.37 -14.38 -12.06
C SER A 253 5.61 -15.87 -11.77
N PHE A 254 4.74 -16.75 -12.24
CA PHE A 254 4.94 -18.21 -12.17
C PHE A 254 5.80 -18.76 -13.30
N THR A 255 6.18 -17.94 -14.28
CA THR A 255 7.03 -18.36 -15.42
C THR A 255 8.47 -17.90 -15.30
N PHE A 256 8.75 -17.01 -14.38
CA PHE A 256 10.09 -16.52 -14.03
C PHE A 256 10.61 -17.23 -12.80
#